data_df091ef1de05f4f670602c17f9beae12
#
_entry.id   df091ef1de05f4f670602c17f9beae12
#
_cell.length_a   1.000
_cell.length_b   1.000
_cell.length_c   1.000
_cell.angle_alpha   90.00
_cell.angle_beta   90.00
_cell.angle_gamma   90.00
#
_symmetry.space_group_name_H-M   'P 1'
#
loop_
_entity.id
_entity.type
_entity.pdbx_description
1 polymer ?
#
loop_
_entity_poly.entity_id
_entity_poly.type
_entity_poly.pdbx_seq_one_letter_code
_entity_poly.pdbx_strand_id
1 'polypeptide(L)'
;MLVRDLESSLLARFPRRDAEAWDHVGLSVGDPDAKVRGVLCSLDATLDSLHAACSLGCNVLLTHHPVYISAPDSFCPPSAERPSSSAVVYEAVRLGVSVISLHTNLDRSHEARASLPGLLGMEARSSLEYPSDPDATGLGSLCACDPITLGDLAVRLRDSFETAPTVWGDPKMTVSRPTFLGGSLGDFGELAVRAGADVVVTGEVGYHRAQDLSLRGMGVVALGHDRSEQPFCSILADACVSIGVPAEHVYVNPLPMQWWVPTQGDFA
;
A
#
# COMPACT_ATOMS: atom_id res chain seq x y z
N MET A 1 -24.11 -1.36 -11.98
CA MET A 1 -22.98 -2.30 -11.80
C MET A 1 -23.26 -3.14 -10.56
N LEU A 2 -23.03 -4.44 -10.59
CA LEU A 2 -23.08 -5.33 -9.41
C LEU A 2 -21.69 -5.43 -8.78
N VAL A 3 -21.61 -5.88 -7.52
CA VAL A 3 -20.32 -6.08 -6.83
C VAL A 3 -19.40 -7.03 -7.59
N ARG A 4 -19.93 -8.14 -8.15
CA ARG A 4 -19.14 -9.05 -8.98
C ARG A 4 -18.61 -8.41 -10.28
N ASP A 5 -19.37 -7.46 -10.86
CA ASP A 5 -18.92 -6.77 -12.08
C ASP A 5 -17.77 -5.82 -11.75
N LEU A 6 -17.87 -5.13 -10.60
CA LEU A 6 -16.81 -4.29 -10.06
C LEU A 6 -15.55 -5.11 -9.79
N GLU A 7 -15.67 -6.21 -9.03
CA GLU A 7 -14.55 -7.12 -8.76
C GLU A 7 -13.90 -7.63 -10.05
N SER A 8 -14.70 -8.12 -10.98
CA SER A 8 -14.20 -8.67 -12.26
C SER A 8 -13.43 -7.62 -13.05
N SER A 9 -13.92 -6.38 -13.09
CA SER A 9 -13.26 -5.28 -13.80
C SER A 9 -11.96 -4.84 -13.11
N LEU A 10 -11.95 -4.79 -11.78
CA LEU A 10 -10.74 -4.52 -11.00
C LEU A 10 -9.68 -5.62 -11.19
N LEU A 11 -10.08 -6.90 -11.17
CA LEU A 11 -9.18 -8.03 -11.42
C LEU A 11 -8.76 -8.18 -12.89
N ALA A 12 -9.48 -7.59 -13.84
CA ALA A 12 -9.01 -7.46 -15.21
C ALA A 12 -7.87 -6.44 -15.34
N ARG A 13 -7.91 -5.35 -14.54
CA ARG A 13 -6.87 -4.32 -14.49
C ARG A 13 -5.66 -4.73 -13.63
N PHE A 14 -5.91 -5.35 -12.49
CA PHE A 14 -4.91 -5.86 -11.54
C PHE A 14 -5.06 -7.38 -11.41
N PRO A 15 -4.48 -8.16 -12.34
CA PRO A 15 -4.78 -9.59 -12.45
C PRO A 15 -4.40 -10.38 -11.20
N ARG A 16 -5.29 -11.30 -10.79
CA ARG A 16 -5.03 -12.22 -9.66
C ARG A 16 -3.75 -13.04 -9.82
N ARG A 17 -3.34 -13.34 -11.07
CA ARG A 17 -2.09 -14.07 -11.36
C ARG A 17 -0.82 -13.31 -10.96
N ASP A 18 -0.92 -12.00 -10.80
CA ASP A 18 0.21 -11.14 -10.39
C ASP A 18 0.33 -11.07 -8.86
N ALA A 19 -0.65 -11.60 -8.11
CA ALA A 19 -0.57 -11.70 -6.66
C ALA A 19 0.39 -12.82 -6.22
N GLU A 20 0.94 -12.66 -5.02
CA GLU A 20 1.68 -13.74 -4.34
C GLU A 20 0.77 -14.94 -4.10
N ALA A 21 1.35 -16.14 -4.13
CA ALA A 21 0.60 -17.39 -3.98
C ALA A 21 -0.10 -17.54 -2.60
N TRP A 22 0.41 -16.85 -1.59
CA TRP A 22 -0.16 -16.83 -0.23
C TRP A 22 -1.22 -15.75 -0.04
N ASP A 23 -1.39 -14.84 -1.01
CA ASP A 23 -2.20 -13.64 -0.87
C ASP A 23 -3.71 -13.93 -1.00
N HIS A 24 -4.52 -13.02 -0.47
CA HIS A 24 -5.99 -13.13 -0.49
C HIS A 24 -6.62 -11.90 -1.15
N VAL A 25 -6.66 -11.90 -2.48
CA VAL A 25 -7.17 -10.77 -3.29
C VAL A 25 -8.57 -11.04 -3.84
N GLY A 26 -9.34 -9.97 -4.08
CA GLY A 26 -10.71 -10.00 -4.56
C GLY A 26 -11.75 -9.92 -3.45
N LEU A 27 -12.97 -10.37 -3.73
CA LEU A 27 -14.08 -10.33 -2.78
C LEU A 27 -13.89 -11.33 -1.65
N SER A 28 -13.71 -10.82 -0.43
CA SER A 28 -13.56 -11.64 0.78
C SER A 28 -14.87 -11.80 1.55
N VAL A 29 -15.73 -10.79 1.50
CA VAL A 29 -16.99 -10.70 2.25
C VAL A 29 -18.01 -9.96 1.42
N GLY A 30 -19.28 -10.36 1.47
CA GLY A 30 -20.41 -9.62 0.92
C GLY A 30 -21.23 -10.38 -0.12
N ASP A 31 -22.20 -9.69 -0.69
CA ASP A 31 -23.11 -10.21 -1.71
C ASP A 31 -22.62 -9.78 -3.11
N PRO A 32 -22.14 -10.72 -3.94
CA PRO A 32 -21.69 -10.43 -5.30
C PRO A 32 -22.81 -9.89 -6.20
N ASP A 33 -24.08 -10.15 -5.89
CA ASP A 33 -25.24 -9.70 -6.66
C ASP A 33 -25.81 -8.36 -6.20
N ALA A 34 -25.27 -7.78 -5.11
CA ALA A 34 -25.67 -6.48 -4.64
C ALA A 34 -25.31 -5.38 -5.67
N LYS A 35 -26.19 -4.38 -5.84
CA LYS A 35 -25.87 -3.19 -6.63
C LYS A 35 -24.87 -2.32 -5.87
N VAL A 36 -23.80 -1.91 -6.54
CA VAL A 36 -22.84 -0.92 -6.01
C VAL A 36 -23.57 0.43 -5.88
N ARG A 37 -23.61 0.98 -4.66
CA ARG A 37 -24.14 2.30 -4.33
C ARG A 37 -23.04 3.34 -4.18
N GLY A 38 -21.87 2.93 -3.71
CA GLY A 38 -20.68 3.73 -3.54
C GLY A 38 -19.54 2.86 -3.04
N VAL A 39 -18.32 3.34 -3.22
CA VAL A 39 -17.07 2.66 -2.87
C VAL A 39 -16.26 3.58 -1.96
N LEU A 40 -15.85 3.07 -0.80
CA LEU A 40 -14.82 3.68 0.02
C LEU A 40 -13.50 2.92 -0.21
N CYS A 41 -12.49 3.61 -0.72
CA CYS A 41 -11.13 3.09 -0.87
C CYS A 41 -10.34 3.36 0.40
N SER A 42 -9.75 2.35 1.00
CA SER A 42 -9.02 2.43 2.27
C SER A 42 -7.74 1.58 2.21
N LEU A 43 -6.75 1.90 3.03
CA LEU A 43 -5.59 1.04 3.17
C LEU A 43 -5.99 -0.29 3.83
N ASP A 44 -6.67 -0.21 4.96
CA ASP A 44 -7.04 -1.35 5.80
C ASP A 44 -8.54 -1.61 5.85
N ALA A 45 -8.91 -2.88 5.96
CA ALA A 45 -10.24 -3.32 6.33
C ALA A 45 -10.36 -3.36 7.87
N THR A 46 -10.91 -2.30 8.46
CA THR A 46 -11.13 -2.15 9.90
C THR A 46 -12.61 -1.92 10.23
N LEU A 47 -12.98 -2.01 11.50
CA LEU A 47 -14.35 -1.62 11.93
C LEU A 47 -14.62 -0.16 11.61
N ASP A 48 -13.63 0.71 11.80
CA ASP A 48 -13.77 2.15 11.54
C ASP A 48 -13.95 2.43 10.04
N SER A 49 -13.21 1.74 9.16
CA SER A 49 -13.38 1.89 7.72
C SER A 49 -14.74 1.34 7.23
N LEU A 50 -15.26 0.27 7.83
CA LEU A 50 -16.62 -0.21 7.56
C LEU A 50 -17.69 0.80 7.97
N HIS A 51 -17.57 1.38 9.17
CA HIS A 51 -18.51 2.39 9.65
C HIS A 51 -18.40 3.69 8.83
N ALA A 52 -17.21 4.08 8.43
CA ALA A 52 -17.00 5.21 7.52
C ALA A 52 -17.68 4.97 6.15
N ALA A 53 -17.54 3.77 5.57
CA ALA A 53 -18.23 3.40 4.33
C ALA A 53 -19.75 3.55 4.49
N CYS A 54 -20.33 3.01 5.56
CA CYS A 54 -21.76 3.14 5.83
C CYS A 54 -22.21 4.60 5.98
N SER A 55 -21.42 5.43 6.68
CA SER A 55 -21.73 6.84 6.90
C SER A 55 -21.75 7.65 5.60
N LEU A 56 -20.97 7.23 4.60
CA LEU A 56 -20.93 7.79 3.25
C LEU A 56 -21.97 7.17 2.30
N GLY A 57 -22.81 6.23 2.79
CA GLY A 57 -23.78 5.50 1.97
C GLY A 57 -23.17 4.44 1.06
N CYS A 58 -21.87 4.15 1.20
CA CYS A 58 -21.18 3.11 0.46
C CYS A 58 -21.56 1.71 0.96
N ASN A 59 -21.63 0.76 0.04
CA ASN A 59 -21.79 -0.66 0.36
C ASN A 59 -20.62 -1.52 -0.17
N VAL A 60 -19.56 -0.87 -0.62
CA VAL A 60 -18.30 -1.52 -0.96
C VAL A 60 -17.17 -0.81 -0.22
N LEU A 61 -16.39 -1.58 0.51
CA LEU A 61 -15.08 -1.20 1.05
C LEU A 61 -14.03 -1.87 0.18
N LEU A 62 -13.30 -1.06 -0.60
CA LEU A 62 -12.19 -1.51 -1.44
C LEU A 62 -10.89 -1.20 -0.73
N THR A 63 -10.11 -2.22 -0.38
CA THR A 63 -8.90 -2.06 0.41
C THR A 63 -7.65 -2.50 -0.35
N HIS A 64 -6.51 -1.94 0.05
CA HIS A 64 -5.22 -2.49 -0.33
C HIS A 64 -4.96 -3.77 0.46
N HIS A 65 -4.94 -3.70 1.78
CA HIS A 65 -4.75 -4.89 2.62
C HIS A 65 -6.00 -5.78 2.64
N PRO A 66 -5.84 -7.11 2.48
CA PRO A 66 -6.94 -8.04 2.66
C PRO A 66 -7.38 -8.08 4.13
N VAL A 67 -8.66 -8.34 4.36
CA VAL A 67 -9.21 -8.43 5.72
C VAL A 67 -8.55 -9.54 6.54
N TYR A 68 -8.01 -10.55 5.87
CA TYR A 68 -7.16 -11.62 6.42
C TYR A 68 -6.33 -12.25 5.30
N ILE A 69 -5.14 -12.72 5.65
CA ILE A 69 -4.34 -13.62 4.80
C ILE A 69 -4.81 -15.07 5.03
N SER A 70 -4.94 -15.46 6.28
CA SER A 70 -5.52 -16.73 6.68
C SER A 70 -6.81 -16.48 7.45
N ALA A 71 -7.90 -17.12 7.02
CA ALA A 71 -9.19 -16.95 7.68
C ALA A 71 -9.11 -17.38 9.16
N PRO A 72 -9.67 -16.59 10.09
CA PRO A 72 -9.80 -17.02 11.48
C PRO A 72 -10.82 -18.17 11.61
N ASP A 73 -10.70 -18.96 12.69
CA ASP A 73 -11.57 -20.13 12.94
C ASP A 73 -13.06 -19.76 13.10
N SER A 74 -13.37 -18.51 13.43
CA SER A 74 -14.73 -18.04 13.60
C SER A 74 -14.87 -16.55 13.33
N PHE A 75 -16.05 -16.15 12.87
CA PHE A 75 -16.42 -14.75 12.65
C PHE A 75 -17.45 -14.34 13.72
N CYS A 76 -17.02 -13.53 14.65
CA CYS A 76 -17.78 -13.16 15.85
C CYS A 76 -17.68 -11.66 16.12
N PRO A 77 -18.56 -11.10 16.98
CA PRO A 77 -18.42 -9.73 17.45
C PRO A 77 -17.03 -9.42 18.03
N PRO A 78 -16.66 -8.12 18.14
CA PRO A 78 -15.37 -7.72 18.69
C PRO A 78 -15.08 -8.34 20.07
N SER A 79 -13.87 -8.83 20.25
CA SER A 79 -13.40 -9.44 21.50
C SER A 79 -11.88 -9.28 21.59
N ALA A 80 -11.35 -9.06 22.79
CA ALA A 80 -9.92 -9.01 23.02
C ALA A 80 -9.20 -10.36 22.79
N GLU A 81 -9.95 -11.46 22.77
CA GLU A 81 -9.43 -12.82 22.64
C GLU A 81 -9.34 -13.30 21.18
N ARG A 82 -9.88 -12.54 20.24
CA ARG A 82 -9.95 -12.94 18.82
C ARG A 82 -9.26 -11.94 17.90
N PRO A 83 -8.74 -12.39 16.75
CA PRO A 83 -8.21 -11.48 15.75
C PRO A 83 -9.26 -10.43 15.32
N SER A 84 -8.82 -9.20 15.08
CA SER A 84 -9.69 -8.09 14.62
C SER A 84 -10.44 -8.43 13.33
N SER A 85 -9.80 -9.20 12.43
CA SER A 85 -10.39 -9.68 11.18
C SER A 85 -11.69 -10.49 11.39
N SER A 86 -11.79 -11.23 12.49
CA SER A 86 -13.02 -11.94 12.87
C SER A 86 -14.21 -10.97 13.02
N ALA A 87 -14.00 -9.87 13.76
CA ALA A 87 -15.01 -8.86 14.00
C ALA A 87 -15.32 -8.06 12.72
N VAL A 88 -14.32 -7.77 11.90
CA VAL A 88 -14.50 -7.04 10.63
C VAL A 88 -15.40 -7.83 9.68
N VAL A 89 -15.17 -9.14 9.50
CA VAL A 89 -16.01 -9.98 8.66
C VAL A 89 -17.43 -10.05 9.20
N TYR A 90 -17.59 -10.29 10.52
CA TYR A 90 -18.89 -10.34 11.17
C TYR A 90 -19.68 -9.05 10.95
N GLU A 91 -19.04 -7.91 11.15
CA GLU A 91 -19.68 -6.60 11.03
C GLU A 91 -19.97 -6.24 9.57
N ALA A 92 -19.09 -6.57 8.64
CA ALA A 92 -19.31 -6.36 7.20
C ALA A 92 -20.58 -7.07 6.73
N VAL A 93 -20.78 -8.34 7.14
CA VAL A 93 -22.02 -9.10 6.86
C VAL A 93 -23.22 -8.44 7.48
N ARG A 94 -23.14 -8.01 8.77
CA ARG A 94 -24.23 -7.36 9.48
C ARG A 94 -24.66 -6.04 8.85
N LEU A 95 -23.69 -5.28 8.33
CA LEU A 95 -23.93 -3.97 7.70
C LEU A 95 -24.28 -4.08 6.20
N GLY A 96 -24.14 -5.26 5.59
CA GLY A 96 -24.33 -5.45 4.15
C GLY A 96 -23.27 -4.72 3.32
N VAL A 97 -22.04 -4.67 3.83
CA VAL A 97 -20.88 -4.09 3.13
C VAL A 97 -20.06 -5.20 2.53
N SER A 98 -19.77 -5.10 1.24
CA SER A 98 -18.84 -6.00 0.55
C SER A 98 -17.41 -5.50 0.70
N VAL A 99 -16.47 -6.40 1.03
CA VAL A 99 -15.04 -6.09 1.16
C VAL A 99 -14.29 -6.75 0.01
N ILE A 100 -13.64 -5.93 -0.82
CA ILE A 100 -12.78 -6.34 -1.93
C ILE A 100 -11.38 -5.84 -1.64
N SER A 101 -10.35 -6.66 -1.87
CA SER A 101 -8.96 -6.26 -1.64
C SER A 101 -8.11 -6.47 -2.89
N LEU A 102 -7.21 -5.52 -3.16
CA LEU A 102 -6.18 -5.59 -4.19
C LEU A 102 -4.85 -5.29 -3.51
N HIS A 103 -4.04 -6.29 -3.31
CA HIS A 103 -2.83 -6.26 -2.49
C HIS A 103 -1.58 -6.44 -3.38
N THR A 104 -0.87 -7.56 -3.28
CA THR A 104 0.37 -7.75 -4.04
C THR A 104 0.20 -7.75 -5.57
N ASN A 105 -1.01 -7.98 -6.08
CA ASN A 105 -1.35 -7.77 -7.48
C ASN A 105 -1.43 -6.29 -7.87
N LEU A 106 -1.85 -5.41 -6.95
CA LEU A 106 -1.79 -3.97 -7.15
C LEU A 106 -0.34 -3.48 -7.08
N ASP A 107 0.44 -3.94 -6.09
CA ASP A 107 1.85 -3.56 -5.91
C ASP A 107 2.68 -3.80 -7.16
N ARG A 108 2.38 -4.86 -7.93
CA ARG A 108 3.07 -5.21 -9.18
C ARG A 108 2.60 -4.39 -10.39
N SER A 109 1.59 -3.55 -10.24
CA SER A 109 1.07 -2.75 -11.34
C SER A 109 2.02 -1.62 -11.76
N HIS A 110 1.85 -1.14 -12.99
CA HIS A 110 2.56 0.04 -13.47
C HIS A 110 2.16 1.29 -12.68
N GLU A 111 0.91 1.36 -12.24
CA GLU A 111 0.37 2.45 -11.44
C GLU A 111 1.04 2.53 -10.07
N ALA A 112 1.15 1.40 -9.36
CA ALA A 112 1.83 1.34 -8.07
C ALA A 112 3.33 1.68 -8.22
N ARG A 113 3.97 1.14 -9.27
CA ARG A 113 5.37 1.44 -9.60
C ARG A 113 5.62 2.92 -9.82
N ALA A 114 4.68 3.64 -10.46
CA ALA A 114 4.81 5.07 -10.72
C ALA A 114 4.45 5.94 -9.52
N SER A 115 3.64 5.44 -8.59
CA SER A 115 3.01 6.23 -7.53
C SER A 115 4.01 6.85 -6.56
N LEU A 116 4.85 6.02 -5.90
CA LEU A 116 5.74 6.51 -4.85
C LEU A 116 6.81 7.47 -5.37
N PRO A 117 7.57 7.14 -6.45
CA PRO A 117 8.53 8.08 -7.00
C PRO A 117 7.85 9.33 -7.58
N GLY A 118 6.63 9.21 -8.10
CA GLY A 118 5.85 10.33 -8.64
C GLY A 118 5.58 11.44 -7.63
N LEU A 119 5.44 11.12 -6.33
CA LEU A 119 5.29 12.11 -5.25
C LEU A 119 6.52 13.02 -5.10
N LEU A 120 7.69 12.57 -5.57
CA LEU A 120 8.92 13.36 -5.59
C LEU A 120 9.24 13.93 -6.98
N GLY A 121 8.35 13.78 -7.95
CA GLY A 121 8.57 14.18 -9.34
C GLY A 121 9.58 13.28 -10.08
N MET A 122 9.80 12.05 -9.62
CA MET A 122 10.68 11.07 -10.23
C MET A 122 9.89 10.08 -11.09
N GLU A 123 10.53 9.56 -12.15
CA GLU A 123 9.94 8.54 -13.02
C GLU A 123 10.57 7.18 -12.76
N ALA A 124 9.73 6.14 -12.62
CA ALA A 124 10.17 4.76 -12.56
C ALA A 124 10.57 4.27 -13.95
N ARG A 125 11.77 3.69 -14.07
CA ARG A 125 12.29 3.10 -15.32
C ARG A 125 11.85 1.65 -15.50
N SER A 126 11.85 0.88 -14.42
CA SER A 126 11.46 -0.53 -14.39
C SER A 126 11.11 -0.96 -12.97
N SER A 127 10.66 -2.20 -12.79
CA SER A 127 10.49 -2.79 -11.47
C SER A 127 11.81 -3.33 -10.91
N LEU A 128 11.85 -3.62 -9.60
CA LEU A 128 12.97 -4.34 -8.97
C LEU A 128 13.03 -5.81 -9.38
N GLU A 129 11.87 -6.44 -9.62
CA GLU A 129 11.82 -7.84 -10.06
C GLU A 129 12.32 -8.01 -11.49
N TYR A 130 12.08 -7.02 -12.36
CA TYR A 130 12.44 -7.06 -13.78
C TYR A 130 13.20 -5.79 -14.20
N PRO A 131 14.43 -5.60 -13.71
CA PRO A 131 15.17 -4.34 -13.90
C PRO A 131 15.56 -4.06 -15.36
N SER A 132 15.57 -5.09 -16.21
CA SER A 132 15.91 -4.97 -17.65
C SER A 132 14.69 -4.91 -18.56
N ASP A 133 13.48 -5.02 -18.00
CA ASP A 133 12.21 -5.00 -18.76
C ASP A 133 11.29 -3.91 -18.20
N PRO A 134 11.24 -2.72 -18.81
CA PRO A 134 10.39 -1.63 -18.35
C PRO A 134 8.89 -1.90 -18.52
N ASP A 135 8.51 -2.81 -19.41
CA ASP A 135 7.13 -3.15 -19.71
C ASP A 135 6.59 -4.29 -18.85
N ALA A 136 7.45 -5.01 -18.13
CA ALA A 136 7.03 -6.06 -17.21
C ALA A 136 6.38 -5.47 -15.97
N THR A 137 5.25 -6.05 -15.55
CA THR A 137 4.70 -5.83 -14.19
C THR A 137 5.67 -6.41 -13.16
N GLY A 138 5.74 -5.82 -11.97
CA GLY A 138 6.65 -6.30 -10.92
C GLY A 138 6.78 -5.33 -9.77
N LEU A 139 7.16 -5.86 -8.61
CA LEU A 139 7.31 -5.12 -7.37
C LEU A 139 8.45 -4.10 -7.42
N GLY A 140 8.20 -2.99 -6.75
CA GLY A 140 9.15 -1.90 -6.56
C GLY A 140 9.40 -1.06 -7.81
N SER A 141 10.16 0.01 -7.65
CA SER A 141 10.45 1.01 -8.67
C SER A 141 11.93 1.31 -8.71
N LEU A 142 12.58 1.09 -9.85
CA LEU A 142 13.92 1.60 -10.11
C LEU A 142 13.82 2.96 -10.79
N CYS A 143 14.46 3.96 -10.19
CA CYS A 143 14.43 5.33 -10.70
C CYS A 143 15.84 5.82 -11.04
N ALA A 144 15.92 6.99 -11.68
CA ALA A 144 17.10 7.80 -11.77
C ALA A 144 16.73 9.26 -11.52
N CYS A 145 17.61 9.97 -10.86
CA CYS A 145 17.43 11.39 -10.59
C CYS A 145 18.78 12.12 -10.74
N ASP A 146 18.70 13.44 -10.80
CA ASP A 146 19.91 14.26 -10.63
C ASP A 146 20.53 13.96 -9.27
N PRO A 147 21.87 14.00 -9.15
CA PRO A 147 22.54 13.71 -7.91
C PRO A 147 22.01 14.56 -6.75
N ILE A 148 21.59 13.89 -5.69
CA ILE A 148 21.09 14.50 -4.45
C ILE A 148 21.76 13.84 -3.26
N THR A 149 21.89 14.50 -2.12
CA THR A 149 22.38 13.84 -0.91
C THR A 149 21.27 12.95 -0.29
N LEU A 150 21.68 11.88 0.43
CA LEU A 150 20.73 11.05 1.17
C LEU A 150 19.94 11.89 2.19
N GLY A 151 20.60 12.88 2.83
CA GLY A 151 19.96 13.78 3.76
C GLY A 151 18.87 14.64 3.10
N ASP A 152 19.16 15.24 1.94
CA ASP A 152 18.16 16.03 1.20
C ASP A 152 17.01 15.15 0.67
N LEU A 153 17.32 13.93 0.21
CA LEU A 153 16.28 12.96 -0.19
C LEU A 153 15.36 12.62 1.01
N ALA A 154 15.96 12.36 2.18
CA ALA A 154 15.18 12.04 3.39
C ALA A 154 14.27 13.20 3.83
N VAL A 155 14.72 14.45 3.67
CA VAL A 155 13.87 15.64 3.93
C VAL A 155 12.71 15.69 2.94
N ARG A 156 12.95 15.50 1.63
CA ARG A 156 11.87 15.46 0.63
C ARG A 156 10.87 14.36 0.92
N LEU A 157 11.36 13.17 1.28
CA LEU A 157 10.51 12.02 1.64
C LEU A 157 9.66 12.33 2.88
N ARG A 158 10.25 12.90 3.93
CA ARG A 158 9.52 13.35 5.12
C ARG A 158 8.33 14.24 4.75
N ASP A 159 8.59 15.23 3.90
CA ASP A 159 7.60 16.26 3.57
C ASP A 159 6.53 15.71 2.60
N SER A 160 6.92 14.88 1.62
CA SER A 160 5.97 14.29 0.64
C SER A 160 5.09 13.19 1.23
N PHE A 161 5.58 12.45 2.21
CA PHE A 161 4.83 11.35 2.86
C PHE A 161 4.28 11.74 4.24
N GLU A 162 4.48 12.99 4.67
CA GLU A 162 4.02 13.50 5.96
C GLU A 162 4.39 12.58 7.14
N THR A 163 5.65 12.11 7.17
CA THR A 163 6.14 11.10 8.11
C THR A 163 7.46 11.51 8.77
N ALA A 164 7.90 10.75 9.77
CA ALA A 164 9.23 10.86 10.37
C ALA A 164 10.06 9.63 9.95
N PRO A 165 10.78 9.68 8.81
CA PRO A 165 11.49 8.52 8.31
C PRO A 165 12.67 8.12 9.18
N THR A 166 12.94 6.83 9.29
CA THR A 166 14.18 6.29 9.85
C THR A 166 15.17 6.06 8.72
N VAL A 167 16.41 6.58 8.85
CA VAL A 167 17.41 6.55 7.79
C VAL A 167 18.68 5.84 8.24
N TRP A 168 19.20 4.94 7.41
CA TRP A 168 20.51 4.30 7.54
C TRP A 168 21.40 4.73 6.35
N GLY A 169 22.63 5.08 6.63
CA GLY A 169 23.63 5.54 5.64
C GLY A 169 24.20 6.90 6.02
N ASP A 170 25.26 7.31 5.31
CA ASP A 170 25.85 8.64 5.49
C ASP A 170 24.92 9.70 4.86
N PRO A 171 24.43 10.71 5.62
CA PRO A 171 23.57 11.76 5.08
C PRO A 171 24.19 12.52 3.90
N LYS A 172 25.52 12.49 3.75
CA LYS A 172 26.25 13.13 2.64
C LYS A 172 26.47 12.24 1.44
N MET A 173 26.11 10.95 1.50
CA MET A 173 26.25 10.07 0.34
C MET A 173 25.41 10.57 -0.83
N THR A 174 25.94 10.43 -2.03
CA THR A 174 25.25 10.82 -3.26
C THR A 174 24.29 9.74 -3.68
N VAL A 175 23.05 10.13 -3.99
CA VAL A 175 21.98 9.28 -4.52
C VAL A 175 21.66 9.76 -5.94
N SER A 176 21.69 8.84 -6.91
CA SER A 176 21.31 9.07 -8.31
C SER A 176 20.39 7.98 -8.85
N ARG A 177 20.32 6.85 -8.16
CA ARG A 177 19.51 5.68 -8.51
C ARG A 177 18.70 5.20 -7.31
N PRO A 178 17.69 5.96 -6.90
CA PRO A 178 16.78 5.54 -5.83
C PRO A 178 15.86 4.43 -6.30
N THR A 179 15.48 3.57 -5.36
CA THR A 179 14.42 2.58 -5.56
C THR A 179 13.36 2.73 -4.48
N PHE A 180 12.10 2.43 -4.85
CA PHE A 180 10.95 2.56 -3.95
C PHE A 180 10.19 1.25 -3.89
N LEU A 181 9.73 0.90 -2.69
CA LEU A 181 8.87 -0.25 -2.42
C LEU A 181 7.90 0.12 -1.30
N GLY A 182 6.60 -0.04 -1.51
CA GLY A 182 5.59 0.08 -0.46
C GLY A 182 5.72 -1.05 0.57
N GLY A 183 5.20 -0.84 1.77
CA GLY A 183 5.13 -1.86 2.81
C GLY A 183 6.48 -2.38 3.30
N SER A 184 6.58 -3.69 3.47
CA SER A 184 7.77 -4.33 4.01
C SER A 184 8.83 -4.63 2.96
N LEU A 185 10.08 -4.25 3.23
CA LEU A 185 11.21 -4.50 2.33
C LEU A 185 11.42 -5.99 2.01
N GLY A 186 11.16 -6.89 2.97
CA GLY A 186 11.39 -8.31 2.79
C GLY A 186 12.80 -8.60 2.23
N ASP A 187 12.90 -9.44 1.21
CA ASP A 187 14.15 -9.79 0.52
C ASP A 187 14.50 -8.87 -0.66
N PHE A 188 13.64 -7.88 -0.96
CA PHE A 188 13.83 -6.96 -2.09
C PHE A 188 15.06 -6.05 -1.96
N GLY A 189 15.59 -5.89 -0.75
CA GLY A 189 16.87 -5.20 -0.54
C GLY A 189 18.02 -5.80 -1.36
N GLU A 190 18.05 -7.13 -1.51
CA GLU A 190 19.06 -7.81 -2.33
C GLU A 190 18.84 -7.58 -3.84
N LEU A 191 17.61 -7.44 -4.29
CA LEU A 191 17.32 -7.06 -5.67
C LEU A 191 17.78 -5.62 -5.95
N ALA A 192 17.55 -4.69 -4.98
CA ALA A 192 18.03 -3.32 -5.08
C ALA A 192 19.56 -3.25 -5.23
N VAL A 193 20.30 -4.02 -4.41
CA VAL A 193 21.76 -4.13 -4.52
C VAL A 193 22.18 -4.64 -5.92
N ARG A 194 21.57 -5.72 -6.40
CA ARG A 194 21.88 -6.31 -7.72
C ARG A 194 21.55 -5.35 -8.87
N ALA A 195 20.49 -4.57 -8.74
CA ALA A 195 20.12 -3.54 -9.69
C ALA A 195 21.04 -2.31 -9.64
N GLY A 196 21.94 -2.25 -8.66
CA GLY A 196 22.89 -1.17 -8.46
C GLY A 196 22.21 0.11 -7.97
N ALA A 197 21.17 0.02 -7.17
CA ALA A 197 20.53 1.17 -6.51
C ALA A 197 21.48 1.77 -5.45
N ASP A 198 21.37 3.09 -5.25
CA ASP A 198 22.14 3.80 -4.22
C ASP A 198 21.40 3.82 -2.89
N VAL A 199 20.07 3.80 -2.94
CA VAL A 199 19.19 3.83 -1.76
C VAL A 199 17.90 3.03 -2.03
N VAL A 200 17.40 2.37 -1.00
CA VAL A 200 16.05 1.82 -0.99
C VAL A 200 15.15 2.61 -0.03
N VAL A 201 14.03 3.06 -0.55
CA VAL A 201 12.94 3.71 0.20
C VAL A 201 11.82 2.70 0.33
N THR A 202 11.41 2.41 1.56
CA THR A 202 10.41 1.37 1.86
C THR A 202 9.51 1.79 3.02
N GLY A 203 8.43 1.07 3.27
CA GLY A 203 7.60 1.31 4.44
C GLY A 203 8.29 0.87 5.72
N GLU A 204 8.74 -0.38 5.78
CA GLU A 204 9.42 -0.91 6.95
C GLU A 204 10.53 -1.90 6.59
N VAL A 205 11.49 -2.03 7.50
CA VAL A 205 12.64 -2.92 7.35
C VAL A 205 13.13 -3.41 8.71
N GLY A 206 13.47 -4.69 8.81
CA GLY A 206 14.09 -5.23 10.02
C GLY A 206 15.48 -4.64 10.26
N TYR A 207 15.81 -4.35 11.53
CA TYR A 207 17.06 -3.70 11.95
C TYR A 207 18.31 -4.29 11.31
N HIS A 208 18.49 -5.62 11.41
CA HIS A 208 19.70 -6.28 10.87
C HIS A 208 19.82 -6.20 9.36
N ARG A 209 18.70 -6.21 8.65
CA ARG A 209 18.69 -6.04 7.20
C ARG A 209 19.07 -4.63 6.79
N ALA A 210 18.50 -3.61 7.46
CA ALA A 210 18.87 -2.22 7.22
C ALA A 210 20.35 -1.96 7.54
N GLN A 211 20.85 -2.51 8.65
CA GLN A 211 22.25 -2.42 9.03
C GLN A 211 23.18 -3.07 7.98
N ASP A 212 22.86 -4.29 7.54
CA ASP A 212 23.68 -5.00 6.53
C ASP A 212 23.73 -4.22 5.21
N LEU A 213 22.59 -3.77 4.69
CA LEU A 213 22.54 -2.97 3.47
C LEU A 213 23.37 -1.68 3.60
N SER A 214 23.24 -0.99 4.74
CA SER A 214 23.98 0.24 5.02
C SER A 214 25.50 0.01 5.12
N LEU A 215 25.93 -1.07 5.76
CA LEU A 215 27.36 -1.45 5.83
C LEU A 215 27.94 -1.81 4.46
N ARG A 216 27.10 -2.22 3.52
CA ARG A 216 27.45 -2.49 2.12
C ARG A 216 27.39 -1.24 1.23
N GLY A 217 27.13 -0.06 1.81
CA GLY A 217 27.14 1.23 1.13
C GLY A 217 25.80 1.65 0.50
N MET A 218 24.69 0.92 0.78
CA MET A 218 23.35 1.28 0.32
C MET A 218 22.63 2.10 1.39
N GLY A 219 22.07 3.26 1.03
CA GLY A 219 21.16 3.98 1.89
C GLY A 219 19.84 3.21 2.08
N VAL A 220 19.24 3.29 3.27
CA VAL A 220 17.91 2.74 3.53
C VAL A 220 17.05 3.82 4.21
N VAL A 221 15.84 4.02 3.71
CA VAL A 221 14.87 4.95 4.28
C VAL A 221 13.56 4.21 4.54
N ALA A 222 13.15 4.13 5.80
CA ALA A 222 11.87 3.54 6.21
C ALA A 222 10.87 4.66 6.56
N LEU A 223 9.73 4.68 5.86
CA LEU A 223 8.71 5.74 5.94
C LEU A 223 7.60 5.47 6.96
N GLY A 224 7.40 4.20 7.32
CA GLY A 224 6.20 3.64 7.91
C GLY A 224 5.42 2.85 6.87
N HIS A 225 4.95 1.66 7.24
CA HIS A 225 4.24 0.75 6.34
C HIS A 225 3.04 1.46 5.70
N ASP A 226 2.16 1.95 6.55
CA ASP A 226 0.95 2.66 6.18
C ASP A 226 1.22 3.94 5.36
N ARG A 227 2.26 4.72 5.73
CA ARG A 227 2.63 5.96 5.02
C ARG A 227 3.10 5.69 3.59
N SER A 228 3.83 4.60 3.39
CA SER A 228 4.31 4.23 2.06
C SER A 228 3.22 3.68 1.14
N GLU A 229 2.11 3.16 1.67
CA GLU A 229 1.05 2.51 0.88
C GLU A 229 -0.25 3.30 0.81
N GLN A 230 -0.45 4.31 1.67
CA GLN A 230 -1.62 5.20 1.57
C GLN A 230 -1.84 5.78 0.15
N PRO A 231 -0.80 6.13 -0.63
CA PRO A 231 -0.97 6.60 -2.01
C PRO A 231 -1.70 5.60 -2.92
N PHE A 232 -1.66 4.31 -2.62
CA PHE A 232 -2.36 3.28 -3.40
C PHE A 232 -3.89 3.38 -3.30
N CYS A 233 -4.41 3.97 -2.22
CA CYS A 233 -5.85 4.24 -2.11
C CYS A 233 -6.36 5.16 -3.23
N SER A 234 -5.54 6.09 -3.72
CA SER A 234 -5.89 6.93 -4.86
C SER A 234 -5.91 6.12 -6.17
N ILE A 235 -5.00 5.15 -6.34
CA ILE A 235 -5.02 4.24 -7.50
C ILE A 235 -6.31 3.42 -7.51
N LEU A 236 -6.73 2.91 -6.32
CA LEU A 236 -7.99 2.18 -6.18
C LEU A 236 -9.20 3.03 -6.57
N ALA A 237 -9.22 4.30 -6.12
CA ALA A 237 -10.29 5.23 -6.44
C ALA A 237 -10.35 5.54 -7.95
N ASP A 238 -9.21 5.85 -8.56
CA ASP A 238 -9.09 6.11 -9.99
C ASP A 238 -9.51 4.89 -10.82
N ALA A 239 -9.16 3.68 -10.35
CA ALA A 239 -9.61 2.45 -10.98
C ALA A 239 -11.13 2.33 -10.95
N CYS A 240 -11.79 2.58 -9.81
CA CYS A 240 -13.25 2.55 -9.68
C CYS A 240 -13.91 3.53 -10.64
N VAL A 241 -13.42 4.76 -10.71
CA VAL A 241 -13.96 5.78 -11.63
C VAL A 241 -13.78 5.35 -13.09
N SER A 242 -12.60 4.84 -13.45
CA SER A 242 -12.30 4.43 -14.83
C SER A 242 -13.17 3.28 -15.34
N ILE A 243 -13.66 2.41 -14.45
CA ILE A 243 -14.55 1.30 -14.80
C ILE A 243 -16.05 1.66 -14.68
N GLY A 244 -16.36 2.92 -14.40
CA GLY A 244 -17.71 3.47 -14.50
C GLY A 244 -18.48 3.59 -13.18
N VAL A 245 -17.81 3.55 -12.03
CA VAL A 245 -18.41 4.04 -10.78
C VAL A 245 -18.43 5.58 -10.84
N PRO A 246 -19.59 6.25 -10.63
CA PRO A 246 -19.62 7.71 -10.62
C PRO A 246 -18.66 8.30 -9.60
N ALA A 247 -17.89 9.32 -9.99
CA ALA A 247 -16.84 9.89 -9.15
C ALA A 247 -17.37 10.42 -7.81
N GLU A 248 -18.61 10.96 -7.79
CA GLU A 248 -19.30 11.43 -6.59
C GLU A 248 -19.69 10.31 -5.62
N HIS A 249 -19.52 9.04 -5.99
CA HIS A 249 -19.76 7.86 -5.17
C HIS A 249 -18.47 7.06 -4.88
N VAL A 250 -17.31 7.63 -5.18
CA VAL A 250 -16.00 7.05 -4.86
C VAL A 250 -15.29 7.96 -3.87
N TYR A 251 -14.89 7.39 -2.75
CA TYR A 251 -14.26 8.12 -1.66
C TYR A 251 -12.92 7.47 -1.31
N VAL A 252 -11.96 8.27 -0.88
CA VAL A 252 -10.69 7.80 -0.31
C VAL A 252 -10.73 8.04 1.19
N ASN A 253 -10.53 6.99 1.96
CA ASN A 253 -10.43 7.08 3.41
C ASN A 253 -9.09 7.73 3.77
N PRO A 254 -9.08 8.81 4.57
CA PRO A 254 -7.82 9.35 5.06
C PRO A 254 -7.10 8.31 5.91
N LEU A 255 -5.77 8.35 5.91
CA LEU A 255 -4.98 7.44 6.72
C LEU A 255 -5.31 7.63 8.20
N PRO A 256 -5.84 6.61 8.90
CA PRO A 256 -6.07 6.70 10.33
C PRO A 256 -4.74 6.74 11.08
N MET A 257 -4.67 7.52 12.15
CA MET A 257 -3.50 7.54 13.02
C MET A 257 -3.51 6.26 13.89
N GLN A 258 -2.84 5.21 13.41
CA GLN A 258 -2.74 3.93 14.13
C GLN A 258 -1.54 3.89 15.09
N TRP A 259 -0.56 4.76 14.87
CA TRP A 259 0.63 4.92 15.68
C TRP A 259 1.09 6.38 15.63
N TRP A 260 1.89 6.77 16.61
CA TRP A 260 2.40 8.12 16.71
C TRP A 260 3.78 8.13 17.38
N VAL A 261 4.56 9.15 17.08
CA VAL A 261 5.88 9.38 17.71
C VAL A 261 5.71 10.48 18.75
N PRO A 262 5.98 10.20 20.04
CA PRO A 262 5.87 11.22 21.06
C PRO A 262 6.87 12.35 20.82
N THR A 263 6.39 13.58 20.86
CA THR A 263 7.23 14.78 20.82
C THR A 263 7.31 15.46 22.20
N GLN A 264 8.31 16.29 22.41
CA GLN A 264 8.46 16.98 23.68
C GLN A 264 7.27 17.96 23.89
N GLY A 265 6.37 17.65 24.81
CA GLY A 265 5.18 18.45 25.12
C GLY A 265 3.83 17.81 24.78
N ASP A 266 3.78 16.65 24.13
CA ASP A 266 2.51 15.99 23.73
C ASP A 266 1.59 15.61 24.92
N PHE A 267 2.09 15.62 26.15
CA PHE A 267 1.36 15.23 27.35
C PHE A 267 1.44 16.29 28.47
N ALA A 268 1.78 17.54 28.13
CA ALA A 268 1.87 18.63 29.08
C ALA A 268 0.54 19.31 29.37
#